data_960a71e15ce3aa576a67cdcc8cefc342
#
_entry.id   960a71e15ce3aa576a67cdcc8cefc342
#
_cell.length_a   1.000
_cell.length_b   1.000
_cell.length_c   1.000
_cell.angle_alpha   90.00
_cell.angle_beta   90.00
_cell.angle_gamma   90.00
#
_symmetry.space_group_name_H-M   'P 1'
#
loop_
_entity.id
_entity.type
_entity.pdbx_description
1 polymer ?
#
loop_
_entity_poly.entity_id
_entity_poly.type
_entity_poly.pdbx_seq_one_letter_code
_entity_poly.pdbx_strand_id
1 'polypeptide(L)'
;VTLGRSDIEAVRRATEAIARGVGVVGLLNVQYALKDDVLYVLEANPRASRTVPFVSKATAIPLAKACARIMLGASISQLRQEGMLVAVGDGSNPDPNAPIAVKEAVLPFRRFRRADGSGVDSLLGPEMKSTGEVMGIDHDFGSAFAKSQTAAYGSLPTEGTVFVSVANRDKRSLVFPVKRLADLGFRVLATEGTAEMLRRNGIPCDVVRKHFETPGEGRPALTAIDAINAGEVGMVINTPYGNSGPRIDGYEIRSAAVSMNIPCITTVQGASAAVQGIEAAIRGDIGVRSLQELHASFGRD
;
A
#
# COMPACT_ATOMS: atom_id res chain seq x y z
N VAL A 1 -6.71 0.29 -10.74
CA VAL A 1 -6.16 1.63 -11.01
C VAL A 1 -4.95 1.54 -11.94
N THR A 2 -4.11 0.52 -11.81
CA THR A 2 -2.85 0.38 -12.58
C THR A 2 -2.89 -0.71 -13.65
N LEU A 3 -3.83 -1.67 -13.57
CA LEU A 3 -3.97 -2.73 -14.56
C LEU A 3 -4.72 -2.25 -15.80
N GLY A 4 -4.24 -2.65 -16.98
CA GLY A 4 -4.91 -2.42 -18.24
C GLY A 4 -6.12 -3.36 -18.46
N ARG A 5 -6.93 -3.07 -19.46
CA ARG A 5 -8.09 -3.91 -19.80
C ARG A 5 -7.68 -5.35 -20.17
N SER A 6 -6.56 -5.50 -20.88
CA SER A 6 -6.00 -6.81 -21.26
C SER A 6 -5.64 -7.65 -20.05
N ASP A 7 -5.05 -7.02 -19.01
CA ASP A 7 -4.66 -7.71 -17.78
C ASP A 7 -5.88 -8.16 -16.99
N ILE A 8 -6.87 -7.27 -16.87
CA ILE A 8 -8.14 -7.59 -16.20
C ILE A 8 -8.84 -8.76 -16.90
N GLU A 9 -8.87 -8.76 -18.23
CA GLU A 9 -9.46 -9.84 -19.01
C GLU A 9 -8.68 -11.16 -18.86
N ALA A 10 -7.36 -11.12 -18.79
CA ALA A 10 -6.53 -12.29 -18.54
C ALA A 10 -6.79 -12.87 -17.15
N VAL A 11 -6.86 -12.02 -16.12
CA VAL A 11 -7.22 -12.40 -14.74
C VAL A 11 -8.61 -13.03 -14.70
N ARG A 12 -9.61 -12.43 -15.35
CA ARG A 12 -10.97 -12.92 -15.41
C ARG A 12 -11.03 -14.34 -16.00
N ARG A 13 -10.45 -14.53 -17.18
CA ARG A 13 -10.41 -15.86 -17.86
C ARG A 13 -9.70 -16.92 -17.03
N ALA A 14 -8.56 -16.58 -16.43
CA ALA A 14 -7.81 -17.49 -15.56
C ALA A 14 -8.64 -17.88 -14.32
N THR A 15 -9.29 -16.92 -13.69
CA THR A 15 -10.14 -17.16 -12.51
C THR A 15 -11.33 -18.06 -12.85
N GLU A 16 -12.00 -17.81 -13.99
CA GLU A 16 -13.12 -18.69 -14.45
C GLU A 16 -12.65 -20.11 -14.72
N ALA A 17 -11.51 -20.27 -15.41
CA ALA A 17 -10.95 -21.60 -15.70
C ALA A 17 -10.61 -22.37 -14.43
N ILE A 18 -9.97 -21.71 -13.45
CA ILE A 18 -9.65 -22.29 -12.14
C ILE A 18 -10.94 -22.66 -11.40
N ALA A 19 -11.91 -21.76 -11.32
CA ALA A 19 -13.17 -22.00 -10.60
C ALA A 19 -13.93 -23.21 -11.16
N ARG A 20 -14.00 -23.34 -12.49
CA ARG A 20 -14.63 -24.47 -13.17
C ARG A 20 -13.83 -25.77 -13.00
N GLY A 21 -12.50 -25.70 -13.15
CA GLY A 21 -11.62 -26.87 -13.02
C GLY A 21 -11.61 -27.49 -11.63
N VAL A 22 -11.74 -26.65 -10.59
CA VAL A 22 -11.83 -27.10 -9.18
C VAL A 22 -13.27 -27.43 -8.76
N GLY A 23 -14.27 -27.00 -9.51
CA GLY A 23 -15.69 -27.21 -9.17
C GLY A 23 -16.12 -26.35 -7.98
N VAL A 24 -15.73 -25.08 -7.95
CA VAL A 24 -16.00 -24.17 -6.83
C VAL A 24 -17.50 -23.90 -6.71
N VAL A 25 -18.03 -24.08 -5.50
CA VAL A 25 -19.39 -23.67 -5.11
C VAL A 25 -19.25 -22.66 -3.99
N GLY A 26 -19.60 -21.40 -4.28
CA GLY A 26 -19.49 -20.30 -3.32
C GLY A 26 -18.36 -19.33 -3.65
N LEU A 27 -17.40 -19.17 -2.76
CA LEU A 27 -16.32 -18.17 -2.88
C LEU A 27 -14.98 -18.80 -3.27
N LEU A 28 -14.25 -18.06 -4.09
CA LEU A 28 -12.88 -18.35 -4.48
C LEU A 28 -12.05 -17.06 -4.33
N ASN A 29 -10.87 -17.18 -3.76
CA ASN A 29 -9.87 -16.13 -3.75
C ASN A 29 -8.64 -16.62 -4.52
N VAL A 30 -8.22 -15.88 -5.54
CA VAL A 30 -7.02 -16.19 -6.33
C VAL A 30 -6.02 -15.05 -6.20
N GLN A 31 -4.76 -15.39 -5.96
CA GLN A 31 -3.65 -14.44 -5.96
C GLN A 31 -2.84 -14.59 -7.25
N TYR A 32 -2.57 -13.45 -7.84
CA TYR A 32 -1.80 -13.35 -9.09
C TYR A 32 -0.58 -12.45 -8.91
N ALA A 33 0.44 -12.70 -9.73
CA ALA A 33 1.52 -11.76 -9.99
C ALA A 33 1.59 -11.48 -11.48
N LEU A 34 1.79 -10.22 -11.84
CA LEU A 34 2.03 -9.79 -13.22
C LEU A 34 3.48 -9.31 -13.32
N LYS A 35 4.25 -9.91 -14.22
CA LYS A 35 5.63 -9.54 -14.47
C LYS A 35 5.94 -9.72 -15.97
N ASP A 36 6.51 -8.69 -16.59
CA ASP A 36 6.90 -8.72 -18.01
C ASP A 36 5.74 -9.21 -18.92
N ASP A 37 4.53 -8.68 -18.68
CA ASP A 37 3.28 -9.03 -19.36
C ASP A 37 2.82 -10.50 -19.19
N VAL A 38 3.46 -11.25 -18.29
CA VAL A 38 3.08 -12.62 -17.95
C VAL A 38 2.31 -12.66 -16.64
N LEU A 39 1.12 -13.24 -16.68
CA LEU A 39 0.27 -13.46 -15.51
C LEU A 39 0.61 -14.80 -14.84
N TYR A 40 1.07 -14.74 -13.60
CA TYR A 40 1.37 -15.91 -12.77
C TYR A 40 0.27 -16.13 -11.75
N VAL A 41 -0.22 -17.37 -11.63
CA VAL A 41 -1.08 -17.78 -10.54
C VAL A 41 -0.21 -18.19 -9.36
N LEU A 42 -0.34 -17.50 -8.24
CA LEU A 42 0.43 -17.81 -7.03
C LEU A 42 -0.30 -18.85 -6.18
N GLU A 43 -1.59 -18.63 -5.92
CA GLU A 43 -2.44 -19.57 -5.21
C GLU A 43 -3.91 -19.35 -5.52
N ALA A 44 -4.72 -20.41 -5.34
CA ALA A 44 -6.18 -20.37 -5.45
C ALA A 44 -6.79 -21.01 -4.20
N ASN A 45 -7.60 -20.26 -3.49
CA ASN A 45 -8.23 -20.68 -2.24
C ASN A 45 -9.75 -20.78 -2.41
N PRO A 46 -10.34 -21.99 -2.61
CA PRO A 46 -11.78 -22.17 -2.78
C PRO A 46 -12.52 -22.09 -1.44
N ARG A 47 -12.44 -20.96 -0.79
CA ARG A 47 -13.04 -20.68 0.52
C ARG A 47 -13.19 -19.17 0.71
N ALA A 48 -13.96 -18.78 1.72
CA ALA A 48 -13.97 -17.40 2.18
C ALA A 48 -12.58 -16.96 2.64
N SER A 49 -12.26 -15.68 2.41
CA SER A 49 -11.04 -15.02 2.85
C SER A 49 -11.40 -13.71 3.53
N ARG A 50 -10.43 -13.03 4.16
CA ARG A 50 -10.64 -11.69 4.71
C ARG A 50 -10.85 -10.62 3.64
N THR A 51 -10.46 -10.87 2.41
CA THR A 51 -10.78 -10.01 1.27
C THR A 51 -12.29 -9.95 1.00
N VAL A 52 -13.05 -10.98 1.38
CA VAL A 52 -14.51 -11.00 1.19
C VAL A 52 -15.23 -9.84 1.92
N PRO A 53 -15.02 -9.60 3.22
CA PRO A 53 -15.59 -8.43 3.89
C PRO A 53 -15.15 -7.10 3.28
N PHE A 54 -13.88 -6.99 2.86
CA PHE A 54 -13.37 -5.82 2.17
C PHE A 54 -14.14 -5.54 0.87
N VAL A 55 -14.25 -6.53 -0.02
CA VAL A 55 -14.96 -6.38 -1.28
C VAL A 55 -16.45 -6.12 -1.05
N SER A 56 -17.07 -6.80 -0.08
CA SER A 56 -18.48 -6.56 0.27
C SER A 56 -18.73 -5.11 0.69
N LYS A 57 -17.84 -4.52 1.49
CA LYS A 57 -17.94 -3.11 1.91
C LYS A 57 -17.68 -2.15 0.74
N ALA A 58 -16.68 -2.46 -0.10
CA ALA A 58 -16.33 -1.62 -1.24
C ALA A 58 -17.42 -1.60 -2.33
N THR A 59 -18.19 -2.69 -2.47
CA THR A 59 -19.16 -2.87 -3.57
C THR A 59 -20.62 -2.87 -3.14
N ALA A 60 -20.91 -2.82 -1.82
CA ALA A 60 -22.24 -3.02 -1.23
C ALA A 60 -22.87 -4.38 -1.60
N ILE A 61 -22.11 -5.39 -2.00
CA ILE A 61 -22.58 -6.73 -2.30
C ILE A 61 -22.34 -7.65 -1.09
N PRO A 62 -23.35 -8.26 -0.48
CA PRO A 62 -23.19 -9.09 0.70
C PRO A 62 -22.65 -10.50 0.36
N LEU A 63 -21.39 -10.57 -0.10
CA LEU A 63 -20.77 -11.78 -0.65
C LEU A 63 -20.83 -12.99 0.28
N ALA A 64 -20.65 -12.81 1.59
CA ALA A 64 -20.73 -13.91 2.55
C ALA A 64 -22.14 -14.49 2.63
N LYS A 65 -23.19 -13.64 2.61
CA LYS A 65 -24.59 -14.08 2.58
C LYS A 65 -24.92 -14.77 1.26
N ALA A 66 -24.49 -14.20 0.13
CA ALA A 66 -24.67 -14.81 -1.19
C ALA A 66 -24.00 -16.19 -1.26
N CYS A 67 -22.77 -16.33 -0.76
CA CYS A 67 -22.06 -17.59 -0.67
C CYS A 67 -22.86 -18.64 0.12
N ALA A 68 -23.33 -18.31 1.31
CA ALA A 68 -24.10 -19.21 2.15
C ALA A 68 -25.39 -19.69 1.44
N ARG A 69 -26.09 -18.79 0.74
CA ARG A 69 -27.28 -19.13 -0.04
C ARG A 69 -26.95 -20.05 -1.20
N ILE A 70 -25.85 -19.81 -1.93
CA ILE A 70 -25.39 -20.68 -3.02
C ILE A 70 -25.03 -22.08 -2.51
N MET A 71 -24.31 -22.16 -1.40
CA MET A 71 -23.96 -23.45 -0.77
C MET A 71 -25.20 -24.27 -0.31
N LEU A 72 -26.31 -23.59 -0.02
CA LEU A 72 -27.59 -24.17 0.30
C LEU A 72 -28.45 -24.44 -0.95
N GLY A 73 -27.94 -24.27 -2.16
CA GLY A 73 -28.60 -24.62 -3.41
C GLY A 73 -29.30 -23.45 -4.14
N ALA A 74 -29.22 -22.21 -3.64
CA ALA A 74 -29.72 -21.05 -4.38
C ALA A 74 -28.92 -20.83 -5.66
N SER A 75 -29.57 -20.49 -6.76
CA SER A 75 -28.89 -20.11 -8.00
C SER A 75 -28.49 -18.62 -8.01
N ILE A 76 -27.51 -18.29 -8.82
CA ILE A 76 -27.12 -16.88 -9.06
C ILE A 76 -28.31 -16.09 -9.63
N SER A 77 -29.11 -16.71 -10.52
CA SER A 77 -30.29 -16.07 -11.08
C SER A 77 -31.32 -15.70 -9.99
N GLN A 78 -31.54 -16.58 -9.05
CA GLN A 78 -32.44 -16.33 -7.91
C GLN A 78 -31.91 -15.17 -7.05
N LEU A 79 -30.60 -15.16 -6.72
CA LEU A 79 -30.01 -14.10 -5.92
C LEU A 79 -30.03 -12.72 -6.61
N ARG A 80 -29.99 -12.71 -7.95
CA ARG A 80 -30.17 -11.51 -8.76
C ARG A 80 -31.61 -10.98 -8.72
N GLN A 81 -32.59 -11.90 -8.84
CA GLN A 81 -34.01 -11.55 -8.72
C GLN A 81 -34.37 -10.98 -7.34
N GLU A 82 -33.72 -11.49 -6.30
CA GLU A 82 -33.87 -11.01 -4.92
C GLU A 82 -33.08 -9.71 -4.63
N GLY A 83 -32.34 -9.14 -5.62
CA GLY A 83 -31.53 -7.94 -5.43
C GLY A 83 -30.23 -8.13 -4.63
N MET A 84 -29.89 -9.38 -4.24
CA MET A 84 -28.68 -9.66 -3.46
C MET A 84 -27.40 -9.55 -4.30
N LEU A 85 -27.49 -9.84 -5.59
CA LEU A 85 -26.41 -9.67 -6.58
C LEU A 85 -26.85 -8.68 -7.66
N VAL A 86 -25.88 -8.08 -8.34
CA VAL A 86 -26.15 -7.17 -9.47
C VAL A 86 -26.98 -7.88 -10.54
N ALA A 87 -27.96 -7.16 -11.10
CA ALA A 87 -28.91 -7.74 -12.04
C ALA A 87 -28.23 -8.27 -13.31
N VAL A 88 -27.20 -7.58 -13.80
CA VAL A 88 -26.50 -7.90 -15.04
C VAL A 88 -24.98 -7.82 -14.82
N GLY A 89 -24.24 -8.62 -15.61
CA GLY A 89 -22.77 -8.64 -15.56
C GLY A 89 -22.22 -9.66 -14.57
N ASP A 90 -20.91 -9.75 -14.54
CA ASP A 90 -20.16 -10.68 -13.67
C ASP A 90 -19.35 -9.95 -12.58
N GLY A 91 -19.49 -8.62 -12.48
CA GLY A 91 -18.75 -7.80 -11.52
C GLY A 91 -17.30 -7.48 -11.93
N SER A 92 -16.84 -7.95 -13.08
CA SER A 92 -15.46 -7.72 -13.56
C SER A 92 -15.23 -6.31 -14.13
N ASN A 93 -16.31 -5.60 -14.48
CA ASN A 93 -16.26 -4.23 -14.97
C ASN A 93 -16.93 -3.30 -13.96
N PRO A 94 -16.18 -2.76 -13.00
CA PRO A 94 -16.72 -1.77 -12.06
C PRO A 94 -17.13 -0.50 -12.82
N ASP A 95 -18.18 0.16 -12.32
CA ASP A 95 -18.55 1.49 -12.81
C ASP A 95 -17.33 2.41 -12.75
N PRO A 96 -16.97 3.10 -13.86
CA PRO A 96 -15.86 4.05 -13.86
C PRO A 96 -16.00 5.18 -12.81
N ASN A 97 -17.23 5.47 -12.39
CA ASN A 97 -17.54 6.46 -11.36
C ASN A 97 -17.63 5.87 -9.95
N ALA A 98 -17.47 4.55 -9.80
CA ALA A 98 -17.46 3.92 -8.49
C ALA A 98 -16.29 4.44 -7.64
N PRO A 99 -16.47 4.60 -6.34
CA PRO A 99 -15.39 4.96 -5.43
C PRO A 99 -14.24 3.95 -5.50
N ILE A 100 -13.03 4.48 -5.34
CA ILE A 100 -11.82 3.68 -5.23
C ILE A 100 -11.67 3.21 -3.79
N ALA A 101 -11.48 1.91 -3.60
CA ALA A 101 -11.22 1.31 -2.30
C ALA A 101 -9.76 0.83 -2.22
N VAL A 102 -9.04 1.28 -1.21
CA VAL A 102 -7.67 0.87 -0.90
C VAL A 102 -7.68 0.00 0.35
N LYS A 103 -7.11 -1.19 0.22
CA LYS A 103 -6.88 -2.11 1.35
C LYS A 103 -5.45 -1.96 1.84
N GLU A 104 -5.28 -1.71 3.13
CA GLU A 104 -3.97 -1.65 3.76
C GLU A 104 -3.88 -2.69 4.89
N ALA A 105 -2.73 -3.36 4.98
CA ALA A 105 -2.46 -4.30 6.07
C ALA A 105 -2.12 -3.54 7.36
N VAL A 106 -2.70 -3.96 8.47
CA VAL A 106 -2.32 -3.44 9.80
C VAL A 106 -1.21 -4.32 10.35
N LEU A 107 -0.02 -3.79 10.43
CA LEU A 107 1.18 -4.49 10.88
C LEU A 107 1.66 -3.88 12.21
N PRO A 108 1.31 -4.48 13.37
CA PRO A 108 1.59 -3.90 14.68
C PRO A 108 3.06 -4.13 15.08
N PHE A 109 4.02 -3.67 14.26
CA PHE A 109 5.46 -3.85 14.48
C PHE A 109 5.93 -3.35 15.85
N ARG A 110 5.28 -2.33 16.40
CA ARG A 110 5.58 -1.84 17.76
C ARG A 110 5.34 -2.87 18.85
N ARG A 111 4.46 -3.85 18.62
CA ARG A 111 4.17 -4.96 19.54
C ARG A 111 5.14 -6.10 19.38
N PHE A 112 5.83 -6.19 18.25
CA PHE A 112 6.81 -7.21 17.96
C PHE A 112 8.19 -6.69 18.39
N ARG A 113 8.65 -7.14 19.54
CA ARG A 113 9.99 -6.83 20.05
C ARG A 113 10.81 -8.10 20.18
N ARG A 114 12.10 -7.99 19.94
CA ARG A 114 13.06 -9.05 20.22
C ARG A 114 13.31 -9.14 21.73
N ALA A 115 13.96 -10.23 22.16
CA ALA A 115 14.31 -10.44 23.56
C ALA A 115 15.21 -9.33 24.13
N ASP A 116 16.02 -8.69 23.29
CA ASP A 116 16.89 -7.56 23.62
C ASP A 116 16.16 -6.21 23.66
N GLY A 117 14.83 -6.21 23.40
CA GLY A 117 14.01 -5.01 23.36
C GLY A 117 14.05 -4.26 22.01
N SER A 118 14.88 -4.68 21.06
CA SER A 118 14.93 -4.08 19.72
C SER A 118 13.66 -4.37 18.92
N GLY A 119 13.33 -3.47 17.99
CA GLY A 119 12.22 -3.64 17.06
C GLY A 119 12.46 -4.75 16.03
N VAL A 120 11.42 -5.18 15.36
CA VAL A 120 11.54 -6.05 14.18
C VAL A 120 11.57 -5.20 12.91
N ASP A 121 12.21 -5.73 11.85
CA ASP A 121 12.23 -5.06 10.55
C ASP A 121 10.82 -4.95 9.96
N SER A 122 10.47 -3.77 9.48
CA SER A 122 9.22 -3.53 8.77
C SER A 122 9.21 -4.08 7.33
N LEU A 123 10.33 -4.58 6.85
CA LEU A 123 10.41 -5.22 5.54
C LEU A 123 9.62 -6.53 5.55
N LEU A 124 8.67 -6.64 4.61
CA LEU A 124 7.84 -7.82 4.48
C LEU A 124 8.57 -8.92 3.72
N GLY A 125 8.39 -10.15 4.17
CA GLY A 125 8.79 -11.40 3.53
C GLY A 125 7.57 -12.19 3.07
N PRO A 126 7.77 -13.45 2.67
CA PRO A 126 6.68 -14.32 2.23
C PRO A 126 5.77 -14.77 3.36
N GLU A 127 6.19 -14.65 4.62
CA GLU A 127 5.38 -15.05 5.76
C GLU A 127 4.35 -13.98 6.11
N MET A 128 3.15 -14.43 6.48
CA MET A 128 2.10 -13.56 6.98
C MET A 128 2.46 -13.04 8.39
N LYS A 129 2.70 -11.73 8.52
CA LYS A 129 3.02 -11.08 9.79
C LYS A 129 1.80 -10.60 10.56
N SER A 130 0.68 -10.36 9.87
CA SER A 130 -0.58 -9.92 10.45
C SER A 130 -1.75 -10.36 9.61
N THR A 131 -2.90 -10.38 10.25
CA THR A 131 -4.19 -10.65 9.61
C THR A 131 -5.12 -9.45 9.65
N GLY A 132 -4.71 -8.35 10.32
CA GLY A 132 -5.46 -7.11 10.37
C GLY A 132 -5.41 -6.38 9.03
N GLU A 133 -6.53 -5.79 8.63
CA GLU A 133 -6.63 -4.95 7.45
C GLU A 133 -7.64 -3.83 7.67
N VAL A 134 -7.41 -2.71 7.00
CA VAL A 134 -8.29 -1.54 6.99
C VAL A 134 -8.64 -1.17 5.56
N MET A 135 -9.65 -0.33 5.40
CA MET A 135 -10.10 0.19 4.11
C MET A 135 -10.13 1.72 4.14
N GLY A 136 -9.48 2.31 3.13
CA GLY A 136 -9.76 3.69 2.73
C GLY A 136 -10.65 3.66 1.49
N ILE A 137 -11.68 4.51 1.42
CA ILE A 137 -12.57 4.61 0.27
C ILE A 137 -12.87 6.06 -0.04
N ASP A 138 -12.70 6.45 -1.32
CA ASP A 138 -13.01 7.78 -1.81
C ASP A 138 -13.17 7.78 -3.35
N HIS A 139 -13.55 8.93 -3.90
CA HIS A 139 -13.70 9.11 -5.36
C HIS A 139 -12.36 9.17 -6.09
N ASP A 140 -11.28 9.59 -5.44
CA ASP A 140 -9.93 9.59 -5.98
C ASP A 140 -8.97 8.67 -5.19
N PHE A 141 -7.93 8.21 -5.88
CA PHE A 141 -6.97 7.26 -5.31
C PHE A 141 -6.16 7.88 -4.15
N GLY A 142 -5.74 9.15 -4.27
CA GLY A 142 -4.93 9.81 -3.26
C GLY A 142 -5.66 9.91 -1.93
N SER A 143 -6.93 10.33 -1.95
CA SER A 143 -7.79 10.41 -0.77
C SER A 143 -8.08 9.03 -0.17
N ALA A 144 -8.38 8.03 -1.00
CA ALA A 144 -8.60 6.66 -0.55
C ALA A 144 -7.33 6.06 0.09
N PHE A 145 -6.16 6.30 -0.50
CA PHE A 145 -4.87 5.87 0.04
C PHE A 145 -4.56 6.56 1.37
N ALA A 146 -4.70 7.88 1.45
CA ALA A 146 -4.47 8.63 2.70
C ALA A 146 -5.37 8.14 3.84
N LYS A 147 -6.64 7.84 3.56
CA LYS A 147 -7.57 7.22 4.54
C LYS A 147 -7.08 5.86 5.03
N SER A 148 -6.59 5.01 4.12
CA SER A 148 -6.07 3.69 4.48
C SER A 148 -4.82 3.79 5.36
N GLN A 149 -3.91 4.72 5.05
CA GLN A 149 -2.71 4.98 5.86
C GLN A 149 -3.07 5.50 7.25
N THR A 150 -3.97 6.48 7.33
CA THR A 150 -4.46 7.01 8.62
C THR A 150 -5.06 5.91 9.49
N ALA A 151 -5.83 5.01 8.91
CA ALA A 151 -6.46 3.91 9.64
C ALA A 151 -5.47 2.82 10.07
N ALA A 152 -4.38 2.60 9.31
CA ALA A 152 -3.40 1.54 9.59
C ALA A 152 -2.27 1.99 10.52
N TYR A 153 -1.72 3.19 10.29
CA TYR A 153 -0.45 3.61 10.91
C TYR A 153 -0.48 5.02 11.49
N GLY A 154 -1.37 5.86 11.02
CA GLY A 154 -1.43 7.29 11.30
C GLY A 154 -1.37 8.13 10.03
N SER A 155 -1.69 9.40 10.14
CA SER A 155 -1.75 10.30 8.99
C SER A 155 -0.37 10.47 8.35
N LEU A 156 -0.35 10.53 7.03
CA LEU A 156 0.83 10.97 6.29
C LEU A 156 1.14 12.42 6.64
N PRO A 157 2.42 12.83 6.73
CA PRO A 157 2.77 14.21 6.99
C PRO A 157 2.36 15.10 5.80
N THR A 158 1.92 16.33 6.10
CA THR A 158 1.60 17.34 5.09
C THR A 158 2.69 18.40 4.94
N GLU A 159 3.67 18.37 5.82
CA GLU A 159 4.85 19.27 5.85
C GLU A 159 6.02 18.60 6.58
N GLY A 160 7.16 19.25 6.62
CA GLY A 160 8.33 18.80 7.38
C GLY A 160 9.40 18.16 6.52
N THR A 161 10.08 17.15 7.05
CA THR A 161 11.25 16.54 6.40
C THR A 161 10.98 15.11 5.99
N VAL A 162 11.38 14.75 4.77
CA VAL A 162 11.41 13.37 4.28
C VAL A 162 12.85 12.88 4.16
N PHE A 163 13.14 11.72 4.74
CA PHE A 163 14.41 11.03 4.53
C PHE A 163 14.32 10.02 3.40
N VAL A 164 15.29 10.06 2.47
CA VAL A 164 15.31 9.21 1.26
C VAL A 164 16.63 8.45 1.16
N SER A 165 16.57 7.14 1.20
CA SER A 165 17.73 6.26 0.96
C SER A 165 17.27 5.04 0.16
N VAL A 166 17.69 4.94 -1.10
CA VAL A 166 17.11 3.98 -2.04
C VAL A 166 18.16 3.18 -2.79
N ALA A 167 17.80 1.95 -3.14
CA ALA A 167 18.62 1.07 -3.94
C ALA A 167 18.90 1.68 -5.33
N ASN A 168 20.07 1.40 -5.90
CA ASN A 168 20.46 1.96 -7.19
C ASN A 168 19.45 1.69 -8.31
N ARG A 169 18.82 0.50 -8.32
CA ARG A 169 17.79 0.14 -9.30
C ARG A 169 16.55 1.03 -9.24
N ASP A 170 16.26 1.60 -8.08
CA ASP A 170 15.02 2.36 -7.81
C ASP A 170 15.23 3.87 -7.97
N LYS A 171 16.49 4.33 -8.03
CA LYS A 171 16.84 5.75 -8.07
C LYS A 171 16.10 6.51 -9.17
N ARG A 172 16.11 5.99 -10.40
CA ARG A 172 15.47 6.65 -11.55
C ARG A 172 13.97 6.83 -11.34
N SER A 173 13.30 5.81 -10.84
CA SER A 173 11.84 5.80 -10.65
C SER A 173 11.38 6.69 -9.49
N LEU A 174 12.28 7.01 -8.55
CA LEU A 174 11.99 7.85 -7.39
C LEU A 174 12.25 9.35 -7.60
N VAL A 175 12.87 9.74 -8.72
CA VAL A 175 13.11 11.17 -9.03
C VAL A 175 11.81 11.97 -8.99
N PHE A 176 10.78 11.54 -9.70
CA PHE A 176 9.51 12.28 -9.77
C PHE A 176 8.75 12.32 -8.43
N PRO A 177 8.56 11.21 -7.70
CA PRO A 177 7.94 11.25 -6.38
C PRO A 177 8.68 12.19 -5.41
N VAL A 178 10.01 12.13 -5.36
CA VAL A 178 10.78 12.97 -4.44
C VAL A 178 10.78 14.44 -4.89
N LYS A 179 10.86 14.70 -6.21
CA LYS A 179 10.69 16.05 -6.72
C LYS A 179 9.35 16.64 -6.30
N ARG A 180 8.29 15.87 -6.43
CA ARG A 180 6.95 16.33 -6.04
C ARG A 180 6.86 16.67 -4.56
N LEU A 181 7.50 15.88 -3.67
CA LEU A 181 7.57 16.22 -2.25
C LEU A 181 8.33 17.55 -2.02
N ALA A 182 9.45 17.74 -2.71
CA ALA A 182 10.18 19.01 -2.63
C ALA A 182 9.34 20.20 -3.14
N ASP A 183 8.59 20.02 -4.23
CA ASP A 183 7.69 21.05 -4.78
C ASP A 183 6.51 21.36 -3.82
N LEU A 184 6.11 20.40 -3.00
CA LEU A 184 5.13 20.58 -1.93
C LEU A 184 5.70 21.24 -0.66
N GLY A 185 7.00 21.58 -0.65
CA GLY A 185 7.66 22.26 0.46
C GLY A 185 8.36 21.35 1.46
N PHE A 186 8.41 20.03 1.23
CA PHE A 186 9.18 19.15 2.10
C PHE A 186 10.68 19.37 1.98
N ARG A 187 11.35 19.44 3.12
CA ARG A 187 12.81 19.32 3.18
C ARG A 187 13.21 17.88 2.89
N VAL A 188 14.17 17.67 2.01
CA VAL A 188 14.65 16.35 1.65
C VAL A 188 16.01 16.11 2.31
N LEU A 189 16.10 15.04 3.12
CA LEU A 189 17.35 14.48 3.61
C LEU A 189 17.65 13.19 2.84
N ALA A 190 18.90 12.96 2.44
CA ALA A 190 19.27 11.76 1.72
C ALA A 190 20.67 11.29 2.07
N THR A 191 20.93 9.97 1.91
CA THR A 191 22.29 9.44 1.92
C THR A 191 23.04 9.92 0.68
N GLU A 192 24.38 10.05 0.76
CA GLU A 192 25.23 10.70 -0.23
C GLU A 192 24.93 10.27 -1.67
N GLY A 193 24.96 8.97 -1.97
CA GLY A 193 24.70 8.48 -3.33
C GLY A 193 23.26 8.68 -3.82
N THR A 194 22.28 8.88 -2.92
CA THR A 194 20.92 9.27 -3.27
C THR A 194 20.86 10.78 -3.47
N ALA A 195 21.50 11.56 -2.61
CA ALA A 195 21.56 13.01 -2.71
C ALA A 195 22.24 13.50 -4.00
N GLU A 196 23.34 12.86 -4.40
CA GLU A 196 24.00 13.16 -5.66
C GLU A 196 23.05 13.01 -6.85
N MET A 197 22.31 11.91 -6.91
CA MET A 197 21.32 11.66 -7.97
C MET A 197 20.19 12.69 -7.93
N LEU A 198 19.66 13.02 -6.76
CA LEU A 198 18.58 14.01 -6.60
C LEU A 198 19.04 15.41 -7.05
N ARG A 199 20.22 15.84 -6.62
CA ARG A 199 20.79 17.16 -6.99
C ARG A 199 21.04 17.27 -8.49
N ARG A 200 21.54 16.21 -9.14
CA ARG A 200 21.71 16.15 -10.60
C ARG A 200 20.38 16.28 -11.35
N ASN A 201 19.27 15.95 -10.71
CA ASN A 201 17.92 16.14 -11.25
C ASN A 201 17.26 17.46 -10.77
N GLY A 202 18.04 18.39 -10.20
CA GLY A 202 17.54 19.68 -9.76
C GLY A 202 16.69 19.64 -8.48
N ILE A 203 16.79 18.59 -7.69
CA ILE A 203 16.07 18.44 -6.43
C ILE A 203 17.02 18.83 -5.28
N PRO A 204 16.74 19.94 -4.57
CA PRO A 204 17.55 20.33 -3.42
C PRO A 204 17.39 19.28 -2.30
N CYS A 205 18.51 18.89 -1.71
CA CYS A 205 18.49 17.98 -0.57
C CYS A 205 19.74 18.15 0.29
N ASP A 206 19.60 17.87 1.57
CA ASP A 206 20.70 17.81 2.52
C ASP A 206 21.22 16.37 2.62
N VAL A 207 22.51 16.23 2.89
CA VAL A 207 23.17 14.94 3.02
C VAL A 207 23.24 14.55 4.49
N VAL A 208 22.88 13.31 4.78
CA VAL A 208 23.13 12.66 6.06
C VAL A 208 24.02 11.44 5.86
N ARG A 209 24.84 11.17 6.86
CA ARG A 209 25.76 10.03 6.88
C ARG A 209 25.03 8.73 7.17
N LYS A 210 25.52 7.63 6.62
CA LYS A 210 25.06 6.29 7.01
C LYS A 210 25.55 5.95 8.42
N HIS A 211 24.81 5.12 9.12
CA HIS A 211 25.10 4.79 10.51
C HIS A 211 26.51 4.24 10.75
N PHE A 212 27.00 3.38 9.86
CA PHE A 212 28.33 2.74 10.00
C PHE A 212 29.50 3.59 9.46
N GLU A 213 29.25 4.73 8.84
CA GLU A 213 30.29 5.59 8.33
C GLU A 213 30.87 6.44 9.47
N THR A 214 32.19 6.43 9.65
CA THR A 214 32.89 7.27 10.65
C THR A 214 32.79 8.75 10.30
N PRO A 215 32.65 9.63 11.30
CA PRO A 215 32.82 11.05 11.09
C PRO A 215 34.22 11.34 10.48
N GLY A 216 34.28 12.25 9.51
CA GLY A 216 35.51 12.63 8.86
C GLY A 216 35.41 14.03 8.27
N GLU A 217 36.55 14.63 7.86
CA GLU A 217 36.57 15.93 7.20
C GLU A 217 35.66 15.92 5.97
N GLY A 218 34.74 16.88 5.87
CA GLY A 218 33.80 17.04 4.77
C GLY A 218 32.57 16.12 4.82
N ARG A 219 32.42 15.30 5.85
CA ARG A 219 31.22 14.45 6.04
C ARG A 219 30.24 15.06 7.03
N PRO A 220 28.91 14.90 6.80
CA PRO A 220 27.90 15.36 7.75
C PRO A 220 28.12 14.73 9.14
N ALA A 221 27.97 15.53 10.18
CA ALA A 221 28.05 15.02 11.56
C ALA A 221 26.85 14.11 11.90
N LEU A 222 25.68 14.46 11.35
CA LEU A 222 24.40 13.79 11.62
C LEU A 222 24.26 12.51 10.80
N THR A 223 23.87 11.40 11.45
CA THR A 223 23.45 10.18 10.76
C THR A 223 21.95 10.19 10.49
N ALA A 224 21.50 9.33 9.57
CA ALA A 224 20.07 9.17 9.30
C ALA A 224 19.30 8.74 10.58
N ILE A 225 19.90 7.87 11.39
CA ILE A 225 19.28 7.38 12.63
C ILE A 225 19.19 8.48 13.68
N ASP A 226 20.24 9.34 13.78
CA ASP A 226 20.21 10.48 14.70
C ASP A 226 19.07 11.45 14.34
N ALA A 227 18.91 11.78 13.05
CA ALA A 227 17.84 12.65 12.57
C ALA A 227 16.43 12.04 12.83
N ILE A 228 16.26 10.73 12.64
CA ILE A 228 15.00 10.02 12.94
C ILE A 228 14.71 10.06 14.44
N ASN A 229 15.67 9.71 15.28
CA ASN A 229 15.52 9.68 16.73
C ASN A 229 15.34 11.07 17.37
N ALA A 230 15.91 12.11 16.74
CA ALA A 230 15.70 13.48 17.15
C ALA A 230 14.30 14.04 16.76
N GLY A 231 13.49 13.26 16.01
CA GLY A 231 12.17 13.70 15.55
C GLY A 231 12.22 14.72 14.40
N GLU A 232 13.37 14.85 13.73
CA GLU A 232 13.52 15.77 12.60
C GLU A 232 12.91 15.25 11.30
N VAL A 233 12.57 13.95 11.24
CA VAL A 233 12.05 13.25 10.05
C VAL A 233 10.59 12.89 10.26
N GLY A 234 9.72 13.34 9.35
CA GLY A 234 8.28 13.02 9.36
C GLY A 234 7.90 11.80 8.51
N MET A 235 8.74 11.43 7.54
CA MET A 235 8.52 10.25 6.69
C MET A 235 9.85 9.69 6.18
N VAL A 236 9.92 8.38 6.06
CA VAL A 236 11.08 7.65 5.52
C VAL A 236 10.70 6.95 4.22
N ILE A 237 11.51 7.13 3.18
CA ILE A 237 11.47 6.33 1.95
C ILE A 237 12.79 5.56 1.89
N ASN A 238 12.71 4.24 2.14
CA ASN A 238 13.88 3.36 2.14
C ASN A 238 13.60 2.07 1.38
N THR A 239 14.06 1.98 0.12
CA THR A 239 13.90 0.75 -0.66
C THR A 239 15.04 -0.22 -0.36
N PRO A 240 14.73 -1.51 -0.11
CA PRO A 240 15.75 -2.49 0.28
C PRO A 240 16.69 -2.81 -0.88
N TYR A 241 17.96 -2.97 -0.55
CA TYR A 241 18.99 -3.46 -1.46
C TYR A 241 19.25 -4.95 -1.18
N GLY A 242 19.37 -5.77 -2.20
CA GLY A 242 19.71 -7.21 -2.20
C GLY A 242 20.29 -7.87 -0.93
N ASN A 243 20.99 -8.99 -1.09
CA ASN A 243 21.43 -9.82 0.04
C ASN A 243 22.77 -9.43 0.70
N SER A 244 23.43 -8.31 0.32
CA SER A 244 24.79 -7.96 0.75
C SER A 244 24.94 -6.52 1.27
N GLY A 245 25.73 -6.33 2.32
CA GLY A 245 26.27 -5.08 2.83
C GLY A 245 25.28 -4.03 3.35
N PRO A 246 24.57 -3.29 2.49
CA PRO A 246 23.63 -2.23 2.88
C PRO A 246 22.39 -2.69 3.64
N ARG A 247 22.21 -3.99 3.86
CA ARG A 247 21.08 -4.57 4.60
C ARG A 247 21.01 -4.09 6.04
N ILE A 248 22.16 -3.94 6.69
CA ILE A 248 22.22 -3.53 8.10
C ILE A 248 21.74 -2.09 8.24
N ASP A 249 22.22 -1.19 7.39
CA ASP A 249 21.84 0.22 7.42
C ASP A 249 20.35 0.43 7.17
N GLY A 250 19.78 -0.26 6.17
CA GLY A 250 18.34 -0.22 5.90
C GLY A 250 17.50 -0.77 7.05
N TYR A 251 17.95 -1.83 7.71
CA TYR A 251 17.28 -2.40 8.89
C TYR A 251 17.23 -1.39 10.04
N GLU A 252 18.35 -0.77 10.37
CA GLU A 252 18.44 0.21 11.47
C GLU A 252 17.55 1.43 11.20
N ILE A 253 17.57 1.97 9.96
CA ILE A 253 16.69 3.07 9.54
C ILE A 253 15.22 2.69 9.71
N ARG A 254 14.79 1.53 9.21
CA ARG A 254 13.39 1.11 9.31
C ARG A 254 12.97 0.82 10.75
N SER A 255 13.86 0.22 11.54
CA SER A 255 13.62 -0.03 12.97
C SER A 255 13.47 1.27 13.76
N ALA A 256 14.30 2.27 13.49
CA ALA A 256 14.19 3.59 14.08
C ALA A 256 12.87 4.27 13.69
N ALA A 257 12.50 4.25 12.41
CA ALA A 257 11.23 4.80 11.92
C ALA A 257 10.01 4.15 12.61
N VAL A 258 9.99 2.82 12.72
CA VAL A 258 8.93 2.08 13.43
C VAL A 258 8.87 2.46 14.91
N SER A 259 10.03 2.58 15.58
CA SER A 259 10.09 2.94 16.99
C SER A 259 9.54 4.34 17.25
N MET A 260 9.80 5.27 16.33
CA MET A 260 9.35 6.65 16.40
C MET A 260 7.93 6.87 15.81
N ASN A 261 7.28 5.80 15.33
CA ASN A 261 5.98 5.87 14.63
C ASN A 261 5.99 6.76 13.39
N ILE A 262 7.07 6.73 12.66
CA ILE A 262 7.22 7.49 11.42
C ILE A 262 6.82 6.57 10.26
N PRO A 263 5.97 7.03 9.31
CA PRO A 263 5.65 6.29 8.10
C PRO A 263 6.94 5.89 7.35
N CYS A 264 7.07 4.60 7.07
CA CYS A 264 8.24 4.05 6.40
C CYS A 264 7.84 3.33 5.12
N ILE A 265 8.13 3.94 3.98
CA ILE A 265 7.77 3.45 2.66
C ILE A 265 8.95 2.66 2.07
N THR A 266 8.70 1.40 1.71
CA THR A 266 9.77 0.48 1.27
C THR A 266 9.72 0.12 -0.22
N THR A 267 8.80 0.71 -0.98
CA THR A 267 8.64 0.45 -2.42
C THR A 267 8.47 1.74 -3.22
N VAL A 268 8.87 1.71 -4.48
CA VAL A 268 8.68 2.83 -5.43
C VAL A 268 7.18 3.15 -5.60
N GLN A 269 6.37 2.11 -5.74
CA GLN A 269 4.91 2.24 -5.90
C GLN A 269 4.27 2.86 -4.66
N GLY A 270 4.72 2.41 -3.48
CA GLY A 270 4.29 3.00 -2.20
C GLY A 270 4.68 4.47 -2.07
N ALA A 271 5.88 4.87 -2.52
CA ALA A 271 6.30 6.26 -2.53
C ALA A 271 5.42 7.13 -3.43
N SER A 272 5.12 6.65 -4.64
CA SER A 272 4.22 7.34 -5.56
C SER A 272 2.79 7.46 -5.01
N ALA A 273 2.29 6.42 -4.34
CA ALA A 273 0.99 6.43 -3.67
C ALA A 273 0.96 7.40 -2.48
N ALA A 274 2.03 7.41 -1.66
CA ALA A 274 2.15 8.32 -0.53
C ALA A 274 2.16 9.79 -0.95
N VAL A 275 2.86 10.13 -2.04
CA VAL A 275 2.84 11.48 -2.61
C VAL A 275 1.42 11.89 -3.00
N GLN A 276 0.68 11.04 -3.71
CA GLN A 276 -0.71 11.33 -4.08
C GLN A 276 -1.62 11.49 -2.84
N GLY A 277 -1.38 10.68 -1.80
CA GLY A 277 -2.09 10.79 -0.53
C GLY A 277 -1.79 12.10 0.20
N ILE A 278 -0.53 12.53 0.23
CA ILE A 278 -0.10 13.80 0.80
C ILE A 278 -0.72 14.98 0.03
N GLU A 279 -0.69 14.93 -1.30
CA GLU A 279 -1.33 15.96 -2.13
C GLU A 279 -2.83 16.07 -1.86
N ALA A 280 -3.52 14.94 -1.73
CA ALA A 280 -4.94 14.92 -1.40
C ALA A 280 -5.18 15.54 -0.02
N ALA A 281 -4.36 15.21 0.98
CA ALA A 281 -4.45 15.76 2.33
C ALA A 281 -4.20 17.27 2.37
N ILE A 282 -3.25 17.77 1.57
CA ILE A 282 -2.94 19.22 1.49
C ILE A 282 -4.06 20.00 0.77
N ARG A 283 -4.69 19.40 -0.26
CA ARG A 283 -5.74 20.07 -1.04
C ARG A 283 -7.05 20.27 -0.30
N GLY A 284 -7.33 19.46 0.68
CA GLY A 284 -8.61 19.57 1.37
C GLY A 284 -8.82 18.53 2.45
N ASP A 285 -9.94 18.67 3.15
CA ASP A 285 -10.31 17.76 4.21
C ASP A 285 -10.61 16.36 3.67
N ILE A 286 -9.95 15.38 4.24
CA ILE A 286 -10.27 13.99 4.00
C ILE A 286 -11.58 13.68 4.76
N GLY A 287 -12.70 13.72 4.03
CA GLY A 287 -14.03 13.49 4.61
C GLY A 287 -14.21 12.06 5.13
N VAL A 288 -14.99 11.91 6.17
CA VAL A 288 -15.41 10.62 6.72
C VAL A 288 -16.92 10.46 6.48
N ARG A 289 -17.31 9.28 5.97
CA ARG A 289 -18.71 8.88 5.78
C ARG A 289 -18.94 7.50 6.39
N SER A 290 -20.17 7.25 6.83
CA SER A 290 -20.56 5.90 7.20
C SER A 290 -20.67 5.01 5.95
N LEU A 291 -20.47 3.69 6.11
CA LEU A 291 -20.69 2.75 5.01
C LEU A 291 -22.13 2.77 4.52
N GLN A 292 -23.10 3.02 5.41
CA GLN A 292 -24.51 3.11 5.08
C GLN A 292 -24.78 4.28 4.12
N GLU A 293 -24.25 5.47 4.41
CA GLU A 293 -24.36 6.63 3.52
C GLU A 293 -23.68 6.39 2.19
N LEU A 294 -22.51 5.74 2.21
CA LEU A 294 -21.81 5.38 0.98
C LEU A 294 -22.62 4.40 0.14
N HIS A 295 -23.15 3.33 0.75
CA HIS A 295 -23.93 2.31 0.06
C HIS A 295 -25.26 2.88 -0.51
N ALA A 296 -25.92 3.78 0.21
CA ALA A 296 -27.10 4.49 -0.31
C ALA A 296 -26.77 5.29 -1.58
N SER A 297 -25.55 5.84 -1.71
CA SER A 297 -25.14 6.56 -2.91
C SER A 297 -24.92 5.68 -4.15
N PHE A 298 -24.84 4.36 -3.99
CA PHE A 298 -24.68 3.43 -5.12
C PHE A 298 -26.01 3.14 -5.85
N GLY A 299 -27.12 3.75 -5.43
CA GLY A 299 -28.43 3.58 -6.09
C GLY A 299 -28.95 2.15 -6.09
N ARG A 300 -28.63 1.38 -5.07
CA ARG A 300 -29.12 0.02 -4.84
C ARG A 300 -30.12 0.08 -3.69
N ASP A 301 -31.31 0.58 -3.99
CA ASP A 301 -32.51 0.44 -3.16
C ASP A 301 -33.26 -0.84 -3.53
#